data_655aa0728f106cef88df90ad531278ff
#
_entry.id   655aa0728f106cef88df90ad531278ff
#
_cell.length_a   1.000
_cell.length_b   1.000
_cell.length_c   1.000
_cell.angle_alpha   90.00
_cell.angle_beta   90.00
_cell.angle_gamma   90.00
#
_symmetry.space_group_name_H-M   'P 1'
#
loop_
_entity.id
_entity.type
_entity.pdbx_description
1 polymer ?
#
loop_
_entity_poly.entity_id
_entity_poly.type
_entity_poly.pdbx_seq_one_letter_code
_entity_poly.pdbx_strand_id
1 'polypeptide(L)'
;TFACDMYHFPESIVSALNEAGLRGIVCGPQTQWPPREGGDDGSVRRELDAQLASNKPESKVQYGVATHAVYTCDEDTLLGGKELAEKHDAHLSIHISETRKEVADCHSKTGMYPVEYLDSIDYFIPERTICAHGSWVKKSEMRTMAARKAILAHCPSSNMKLACGGTASLPAYKEAGVEVRLGTDGPASSGSGLDMAKEARVACLVQRHDHWDASALLAKEAFAMATTGSQ
;
A
#
# COMPACT_ATOMS: atom_id res chain seq x y z
N THR A 1 -5.18 9.87 14.85
CA THR A 1 -5.40 9.36 13.48
C THR A 1 -4.10 9.45 12.70
N PHE A 2 -3.85 8.50 11.85
CA PHE A 2 -2.69 8.42 10.97
C PHE A 2 -3.17 8.17 9.54
N ALA A 3 -2.61 8.87 8.55
CA ALA A 3 -2.89 8.67 7.15
C ALA A 3 -1.63 8.15 6.43
N CYS A 4 -1.80 7.17 5.54
CA CYS A 4 -0.81 6.84 4.52
C CYS A 4 -1.47 7.13 3.18
N ASP A 5 -1.02 8.17 2.51
CA ASP A 5 -1.56 8.62 1.24
C ASP A 5 -0.55 8.35 0.11
N MET A 6 -1.05 7.99 -1.07
CA MET A 6 -0.21 7.71 -2.23
C MET A 6 -0.88 8.29 -3.50
N TYR A 7 -1.08 9.60 -3.51
CA TYR A 7 -1.77 10.28 -4.60
C TYR A 7 -0.97 11.47 -5.15
N HIS A 8 -1.51 12.12 -6.18
CA HIS A 8 -0.92 13.30 -6.78
C HIS A 8 -0.99 14.51 -5.83
N PHE A 9 -0.12 15.50 -6.05
CA PHE A 9 -0.05 16.75 -5.29
C PHE A 9 0.32 16.58 -3.81
N PRO A 10 1.47 15.91 -3.51
CA PRO A 10 1.85 15.58 -2.14
C PRO A 10 1.98 16.80 -1.23
N GLU A 11 2.44 17.97 -1.71
CA GLU A 11 2.52 19.19 -0.90
C GLU A 11 1.15 19.65 -0.39
N SER A 12 0.13 19.57 -1.25
CA SER A 12 -1.23 19.95 -0.86
C SER A 12 -1.79 19.03 0.23
N ILE A 13 -1.48 17.72 0.12
CA ILE A 13 -1.91 16.73 1.10
C ILE A 13 -1.15 16.92 2.42
N VAL A 14 0.16 17.13 2.39
CA VAL A 14 0.97 17.46 3.58
C VAL A 14 0.44 18.71 4.28
N SER A 15 0.12 19.78 3.52
CA SER A 15 -0.47 21.00 4.08
C SER A 15 -1.80 20.72 4.77
N ALA A 16 -2.71 20.00 4.12
CA ALA A 16 -4.02 19.66 4.66
C ALA A 16 -3.94 18.79 5.92
N LEU A 17 -3.05 17.79 5.96
CA LEU A 17 -2.85 16.94 7.12
C LEU A 17 -2.27 17.73 8.30
N ASN A 18 -1.32 18.62 8.06
CA ASN A 18 -0.75 19.50 9.08
C ASN A 18 -1.80 20.46 9.63
N GLU A 19 -2.61 21.08 8.76
CA GLU A 19 -3.71 21.98 9.17
C GLU A 19 -4.76 21.25 10.01
N ALA A 20 -5.08 19.99 9.63
CA ALA A 20 -5.97 19.12 10.39
C ALA A 20 -5.35 18.56 11.69
N GLY A 21 -4.06 18.78 11.94
CA GLY A 21 -3.34 18.26 13.11
C GLY A 21 -3.14 16.73 13.09
N LEU A 22 -3.24 16.12 11.92
CA LEU A 22 -3.08 14.67 11.73
C LEU A 22 -1.61 14.28 11.62
N ARG A 23 -1.34 12.99 11.83
CA ARG A 23 -0.05 12.36 11.52
C ARG A 23 -0.17 11.61 10.20
N GLY A 24 0.92 11.48 9.46
CA GLY A 24 0.87 10.71 8.24
C GLY A 24 2.18 10.57 7.48
N ILE A 25 2.11 9.72 6.47
CA ILE A 25 3.11 9.58 5.43
C ILE A 25 2.41 9.91 4.11
N VAL A 26 2.95 10.85 3.36
CA VAL A 26 2.45 11.23 2.03
C VAL A 26 3.45 10.75 1.00
N CYS A 27 3.11 9.67 0.30
CA CYS A 27 3.98 9.03 -0.66
C CYS A 27 3.82 9.69 -2.03
N GLY A 28 4.83 10.43 -2.47
CA GLY A 28 4.87 11.02 -3.80
C GLY A 28 4.91 9.92 -4.88
N PRO A 29 4.02 9.97 -5.90
CA PRO A 29 3.89 8.90 -6.87
C PRO A 29 5.04 8.88 -7.87
N GLN A 30 5.61 7.70 -8.05
CA GLN A 30 6.45 7.34 -9.18
C GLN A 30 5.63 6.39 -10.06
N THR A 31 5.35 6.79 -11.28
CA THR A 31 4.54 6.00 -12.22
C THR A 31 4.76 6.49 -13.65
N GLN A 32 4.67 5.58 -14.59
CA GLN A 32 4.63 5.89 -16.03
C GLN A 32 3.21 6.15 -16.54
N TRP A 33 2.21 6.15 -15.66
CA TRP A 33 0.82 6.38 -16.02
C TRP A 33 0.26 7.68 -15.38
N PRO A 34 -0.48 8.51 -16.14
CA PRO A 34 -0.63 8.43 -17.60
C PRO A 34 0.70 8.72 -18.33
N PRO A 35 0.90 8.14 -19.53
CA PRO A 35 2.11 8.42 -20.31
C PRO A 35 2.25 9.92 -20.53
N ARG A 36 3.45 10.46 -20.29
CA ARG A 36 3.74 11.88 -20.55
C ARG A 36 4.17 12.07 -21.99
N GLU A 37 3.64 13.11 -22.66
CA GLU A 37 4.17 13.55 -23.93
C GLU A 37 5.63 13.97 -23.76
N GLY A 38 6.55 13.34 -24.51
CA GLY A 38 7.99 13.62 -24.42
C GLY A 38 8.77 12.73 -23.43
N GLY A 39 8.11 11.78 -22.75
CA GLY A 39 8.74 10.88 -21.79
C GLY A 39 8.94 11.48 -20.39
N ASP A 40 9.60 10.74 -19.50
CA ASP A 40 10.00 11.24 -18.19
C ASP A 40 11.37 11.93 -18.29
N ASP A 41 11.40 13.23 -17.99
CA ASP A 41 12.63 14.04 -17.94
C ASP A 41 13.34 13.97 -16.56
N GLY A 42 12.88 13.10 -15.68
CA GLY A 42 13.37 12.95 -14.31
C GLY A 42 12.93 14.08 -13.35
N SER A 43 12.03 14.98 -13.79
CA SER A 43 11.60 16.11 -12.95
C SER A 43 10.85 15.64 -11.71
N VAL A 44 9.96 14.66 -11.84
CA VAL A 44 9.19 14.10 -10.72
C VAL A 44 10.11 13.46 -9.69
N ARG A 45 11.12 12.72 -10.14
CA ARG A 45 12.10 12.10 -9.25
C ARG A 45 12.93 13.15 -8.50
N ARG A 46 13.36 14.23 -9.17
CA ARG A 46 14.10 15.33 -8.52
C ARG A 46 13.24 16.08 -7.51
N GLU A 47 11.98 16.33 -7.84
CA GLU A 47 11.03 16.98 -6.93
C GLU A 47 10.80 16.12 -5.68
N LEU A 48 10.54 14.82 -5.86
CA LEU A 48 10.37 13.89 -4.75
C LEU A 48 11.64 13.76 -3.90
N ASP A 49 12.83 13.75 -4.50
CA ASP A 49 14.11 13.73 -3.79
C ASP A 49 14.26 14.98 -2.87
N ALA A 50 13.86 16.16 -3.36
CA ALA A 50 13.86 17.39 -2.57
C ALA A 50 12.80 17.37 -1.44
N GLN A 51 11.61 16.84 -1.69
CA GLN A 51 10.56 16.67 -0.69
C GLN A 51 11.02 15.73 0.42
N LEU A 52 11.58 14.56 0.08
CA LEU A 52 12.12 13.60 1.04
C LEU A 52 13.26 14.20 1.88
N ALA A 53 14.14 14.98 1.27
CA ALA A 53 15.22 15.69 1.96
C ALA A 53 14.71 16.73 2.97
N SER A 54 13.46 17.19 2.84
CA SER A 54 12.83 18.13 3.76
C SER A 54 12.22 17.48 5.00
N ASN A 55 12.14 16.15 5.07
CA ASN A 55 11.62 15.43 6.23
C ASN A 55 12.44 15.75 7.49
N LYS A 56 11.72 15.94 8.61
CA LYS A 56 12.35 16.12 9.92
C LYS A 56 11.77 15.10 10.89
N PRO A 57 12.59 14.52 11.77
CA PRO A 57 12.14 13.49 12.72
C PRO A 57 10.96 13.92 13.59
N GLU A 58 10.88 15.21 13.92
CA GLU A 58 9.80 15.79 14.75
C GLU A 58 8.51 16.09 13.97
N SER A 59 8.53 16.02 12.63
CA SER A 59 7.36 16.31 11.80
C SER A 59 6.28 15.25 11.96
N LYS A 60 5.04 15.68 12.18
CA LYS A 60 3.89 14.78 12.27
C LYS A 60 3.54 14.15 10.92
N VAL A 61 3.83 14.84 9.83
CA VAL A 61 3.61 14.40 8.47
C VAL A 61 4.95 14.37 7.75
N GLN A 62 5.24 13.26 7.11
CA GLN A 62 6.49 13.05 6.37
C GLN A 62 6.20 12.65 4.93
N TYR A 63 7.11 12.94 4.04
CA TYR A 63 7.09 12.42 2.68
C TYR A 63 7.59 10.98 2.64
N GLY A 64 7.00 10.17 1.77
CA GLY A 64 7.42 8.83 1.41
C GLY A 64 7.44 8.68 -0.11
N VAL A 65 7.70 7.49 -0.59
CA VAL A 65 7.73 7.13 -2.02
C VAL A 65 6.59 6.19 -2.35
N ALA A 66 5.87 6.42 -3.44
CA ALA A 66 4.92 5.47 -3.99
C ALA A 66 5.34 5.06 -5.41
N THR A 67 5.67 3.79 -5.62
CA THR A 67 5.67 3.19 -6.95
C THR A 67 4.31 2.56 -7.18
N HIS A 68 3.51 3.12 -8.07
CA HIS A 68 2.06 2.86 -8.13
C HIS A 68 1.70 1.37 -8.14
N ALA A 69 2.16 0.60 -9.11
CA ALA A 69 1.92 -0.84 -9.22
C ALA A 69 2.84 -1.48 -10.28
N VAL A 70 2.98 -2.81 -10.26
CA VAL A 70 3.80 -3.58 -11.22
C VAL A 70 3.32 -3.47 -12.68
N TYR A 71 2.10 -3.00 -12.93
CA TYR A 71 1.56 -2.81 -14.29
C TYR A 71 1.67 -1.38 -14.80
N THR A 72 2.05 -0.42 -13.96
CA THR A 72 2.24 0.99 -14.30
C THR A 72 3.66 1.49 -14.09
N CYS A 73 4.53 0.66 -13.55
CA CYS A 73 5.93 0.94 -13.34
C CYS A 73 6.78 -0.15 -14.01
N ASP A 74 7.80 0.25 -14.74
CA ASP A 74 8.86 -0.66 -15.14
C ASP A 74 9.85 -0.91 -14.00
N GLU A 75 10.79 -1.81 -14.21
CA GLU A 75 11.79 -2.19 -13.21
C GLU A 75 12.64 -1.00 -12.76
N ASP A 76 13.03 -0.13 -13.69
CA ASP A 76 13.84 1.07 -13.39
C ASP A 76 13.06 2.04 -12.49
N THR A 77 11.76 2.21 -12.71
CA THR A 77 10.87 3.03 -11.86
C THR A 77 10.71 2.41 -10.47
N LEU A 78 10.51 1.08 -10.40
CA LEU A 78 10.38 0.36 -9.14
C LEU A 78 11.65 0.47 -8.29
N LEU A 79 12.81 0.16 -8.87
CA LEU A 79 14.11 0.22 -8.20
C LEU A 79 14.53 1.65 -7.88
N GLY A 80 14.27 2.59 -8.79
CA GLY A 80 14.53 4.00 -8.55
C GLY A 80 13.71 4.59 -7.40
N GLY A 81 12.46 4.14 -7.22
CA GLY A 81 11.64 4.48 -6.06
C GLY A 81 12.19 3.89 -4.77
N LYS A 82 12.62 2.63 -4.79
CA LYS A 82 13.29 1.97 -3.66
C LYS A 82 14.56 2.73 -3.25
N GLU A 83 15.44 3.05 -4.20
CA GLU A 83 16.68 3.78 -3.94
C GLU A 83 16.43 5.13 -3.26
N LEU A 84 15.42 5.88 -3.71
CA LEU A 84 15.02 7.14 -3.06
C LEU A 84 14.53 6.92 -1.63
N ALA A 85 13.70 5.90 -1.41
CA ALA A 85 13.21 5.58 -0.08
C ALA A 85 14.35 5.17 0.87
N GLU A 86 15.29 4.35 0.41
CA GLU A 86 16.47 3.95 1.18
C GLU A 86 17.39 5.14 1.49
N LYS A 87 17.66 5.99 0.50
CA LYS A 87 18.52 7.20 0.63
C LYS A 87 18.04 8.13 1.74
N HIS A 88 16.71 8.27 1.90
CA HIS A 88 16.09 9.19 2.84
C HIS A 88 15.48 8.52 4.08
N ASP A 89 15.73 7.23 4.28
CA ASP A 89 15.13 6.43 5.37
C ASP A 89 13.60 6.50 5.40
N ALA A 90 12.97 6.61 4.22
CA ALA A 90 11.55 6.85 4.03
C ALA A 90 10.76 5.55 3.78
N HIS A 91 9.43 5.64 3.90
CA HIS A 91 8.53 4.54 3.54
C HIS A 91 8.36 4.44 2.03
N LEU A 92 8.20 3.20 1.57
CA LEU A 92 7.89 2.83 0.19
C LEU A 92 6.50 2.22 0.14
N SER A 93 5.64 2.67 -0.77
CA SER A 93 4.27 2.19 -0.90
C SER A 93 3.97 1.72 -2.32
N ILE A 94 3.16 0.66 -2.45
CA ILE A 94 2.79 0.05 -3.73
C ILE A 94 1.41 -0.61 -3.63
N HIS A 95 0.57 -0.54 -4.68
CA HIS A 95 -0.59 -1.42 -4.83
C HIS A 95 -0.10 -2.79 -5.32
N ILE A 96 -0.57 -3.86 -4.69
CA ILE A 96 -0.09 -5.20 -5.02
C ILE A 96 -1.21 -6.22 -5.09
N SER A 97 -1.23 -6.98 -6.18
CA SER A 97 -2.17 -8.08 -6.40
C SER A 97 -3.62 -7.68 -6.07
N GLU A 98 -4.00 -6.46 -6.46
CA GLU A 98 -5.34 -5.93 -6.21
C GLU A 98 -6.40 -6.67 -7.05
N THR A 99 -6.09 -6.90 -8.33
CA THR A 99 -7.01 -7.52 -9.29
C THR A 99 -6.43 -8.79 -9.90
N ARG A 100 -7.31 -9.69 -10.36
CA ARG A 100 -6.90 -10.87 -11.13
C ARG A 100 -6.14 -10.51 -12.41
N LYS A 101 -6.53 -9.38 -13.03
CA LYS A 101 -5.90 -8.90 -14.26
C LYS A 101 -4.43 -8.54 -14.01
N GLU A 102 -4.14 -7.79 -12.96
CA GLU A 102 -2.78 -7.45 -12.55
C GLU A 102 -1.92 -8.72 -12.38
N VAL A 103 -2.44 -9.69 -11.62
CA VAL A 103 -1.73 -10.95 -11.35
C VAL A 103 -1.48 -11.74 -12.63
N ALA A 104 -2.49 -11.86 -13.52
CA ALA A 104 -2.36 -12.55 -14.79
C ALA A 104 -1.39 -11.85 -15.74
N ASP A 105 -1.45 -10.53 -15.85
CA ASP A 105 -0.57 -9.73 -16.71
C ASP A 105 0.88 -9.80 -16.22
N CYS A 106 1.12 -9.69 -14.92
CA CYS A 106 2.44 -9.83 -14.33
C CYS A 106 3.03 -11.22 -14.63
N HIS A 107 2.27 -12.28 -14.35
CA HIS A 107 2.69 -13.65 -14.62
C HIS A 107 2.96 -13.90 -16.11
N SER A 108 2.13 -13.36 -16.99
CA SER A 108 2.32 -13.48 -18.45
C SER A 108 3.60 -12.80 -18.95
N LYS A 109 3.96 -11.66 -18.35
CA LYS A 109 5.13 -10.86 -18.76
C LYS A 109 6.45 -11.38 -18.16
N THR A 110 6.42 -11.80 -16.90
CA THR A 110 7.64 -12.09 -16.13
C THR A 110 7.81 -13.59 -15.80
N GLY A 111 6.77 -14.39 -15.95
CA GLY A 111 6.72 -15.78 -15.45
C GLY A 111 6.50 -15.86 -13.94
N MET A 112 6.41 -14.76 -13.23
CA MET A 112 6.29 -14.65 -11.78
C MET A 112 5.00 -13.94 -11.36
N TYR A 113 4.53 -14.21 -10.15
CA TYR A 113 3.43 -13.46 -9.54
C TYR A 113 3.96 -12.15 -8.95
N PRO A 114 3.10 -11.11 -8.68
CA PRO A 114 3.57 -9.78 -8.33
C PRO A 114 4.56 -9.70 -7.17
N VAL A 115 4.32 -10.43 -6.07
CA VAL A 115 5.25 -10.44 -4.92
C VAL A 115 6.54 -11.20 -5.27
N GLU A 116 6.44 -12.31 -6.02
CA GLU A 116 7.61 -13.07 -6.48
C GLU A 116 8.48 -12.22 -7.40
N TYR A 117 7.87 -11.45 -8.31
CA TYR A 117 8.59 -10.53 -9.19
C TYR A 117 9.29 -9.43 -8.38
N LEU A 118 8.59 -8.76 -7.48
CA LEU A 118 9.19 -7.73 -6.63
C LEU A 118 10.32 -8.28 -5.74
N ASP A 119 10.17 -9.51 -5.24
CA ASP A 119 11.22 -10.18 -4.47
C ASP A 119 12.46 -10.48 -5.32
N SER A 120 12.26 -10.91 -6.58
CA SER A 120 13.35 -11.24 -7.52
C SER A 120 14.23 -10.05 -7.88
N ILE A 121 13.69 -8.83 -7.82
CA ILE A 121 14.41 -7.57 -8.05
C ILE A 121 14.84 -6.88 -6.74
N ASP A 122 14.73 -7.56 -5.60
CA ASP A 122 15.05 -7.03 -4.26
C ASP A 122 14.35 -5.71 -3.92
N TYR A 123 13.06 -5.60 -4.27
CA TYR A 123 12.28 -4.36 -4.12
C TYR A 123 11.96 -3.99 -2.67
N PHE A 124 11.77 -4.96 -1.77
CA PHE A 124 11.25 -4.72 -0.42
C PHE A 124 12.28 -4.06 0.51
N ILE A 125 11.84 -3.04 1.24
CA ILE A 125 12.57 -2.44 2.37
C ILE A 125 11.90 -2.97 3.66
N PRO A 126 12.60 -3.75 4.51
CA PRO A 126 11.99 -4.33 5.71
C PRO A 126 11.35 -3.28 6.62
N GLU A 127 10.13 -3.55 7.09
CA GLU A 127 9.36 -2.70 8.01
C GLU A 127 8.93 -1.33 7.42
N ARG A 128 9.35 -1.01 6.17
CA ARG A 128 9.04 0.27 5.50
C ARG A 128 8.30 0.12 4.17
N THR A 129 8.16 -1.09 3.64
CA THR A 129 7.35 -1.29 2.44
C THR A 129 5.90 -1.58 2.81
N ILE A 130 5.00 -0.69 2.37
CA ILE A 130 3.55 -0.78 2.56
C ILE A 130 2.92 -1.26 1.26
N CYS A 131 2.27 -2.42 1.33
CA CYS A 131 1.61 -3.09 0.21
C CYS A 131 0.10 -2.92 0.34
N ALA A 132 -0.55 -2.13 -0.53
CA ALA A 132 -2.00 -1.95 -0.49
C ALA A 132 -2.73 -3.12 -1.16
N HIS A 133 -3.92 -3.43 -0.65
CA HIS A 133 -4.89 -4.43 -1.11
C HIS A 133 -4.52 -5.89 -0.85
N GLY A 134 -3.57 -6.47 -1.59
CA GLY A 134 -3.16 -7.87 -1.43
C GLY A 134 -4.27 -8.92 -1.64
N SER A 135 -5.30 -8.59 -2.43
CA SER A 135 -6.50 -9.41 -2.60
C SER A 135 -6.22 -10.77 -3.22
N TRP A 136 -5.24 -10.84 -4.12
CA TRP A 136 -4.93 -12.01 -4.93
C TRP A 136 -3.53 -12.57 -4.70
N VAL A 137 -2.90 -12.21 -3.57
CA VAL A 137 -1.59 -12.76 -3.15
C VAL A 137 -1.75 -14.24 -2.77
N LYS A 138 -0.87 -15.08 -3.25
CA LYS A 138 -0.86 -16.51 -2.94
C LYS A 138 -0.22 -16.79 -1.57
N LYS A 139 -0.52 -17.94 -0.96
CA LYS A 139 0.10 -18.34 0.31
C LYS A 139 1.64 -18.41 0.27
N SER A 140 2.22 -18.80 -0.88
CA SER A 140 3.68 -18.75 -1.06
C SER A 140 4.21 -17.33 -0.99
N GLU A 141 3.56 -16.40 -1.67
CA GLU A 141 3.91 -14.99 -1.70
C GLU A 141 3.73 -14.30 -0.33
N MET A 142 2.69 -14.69 0.44
CA MET A 142 2.50 -14.19 1.82
C MET A 142 3.70 -14.54 2.70
N ARG A 143 4.29 -15.73 2.55
CA ARG A 143 5.53 -16.09 3.26
C ARG A 143 6.72 -15.22 2.85
N THR A 144 6.81 -14.87 1.58
CA THR A 144 7.83 -13.92 1.09
C THR A 144 7.61 -12.54 1.71
N MET A 145 6.37 -12.02 1.70
CA MET A 145 6.05 -10.75 2.37
C MET A 145 6.45 -10.76 3.85
N ALA A 146 6.16 -11.83 4.57
CA ALA A 146 6.55 -11.97 5.98
C ALA A 146 8.07 -12.00 6.16
N ALA A 147 8.79 -12.75 5.32
CA ALA A 147 10.27 -12.82 5.36
C ALA A 147 10.92 -11.47 5.05
N ARG A 148 10.31 -10.69 4.16
CA ARG A 148 10.73 -9.32 3.81
C ARG A 148 10.20 -8.26 4.77
N LYS A 149 9.40 -8.64 5.79
CA LYS A 149 8.75 -7.75 6.75
C LYS A 149 7.93 -6.64 6.08
N ALA A 150 7.30 -6.97 4.95
CA ALA A 150 6.39 -6.07 4.26
C ALA A 150 5.08 -5.94 5.04
N ILE A 151 4.47 -4.75 5.01
CA ILE A 151 3.23 -4.44 5.72
C ILE A 151 2.07 -4.47 4.73
N LEU A 152 1.02 -5.21 5.03
CA LEU A 152 -0.21 -5.19 4.23
C LEU A 152 -1.16 -4.08 4.71
N ALA A 153 -1.60 -3.20 3.82
CA ALA A 153 -2.72 -2.30 4.04
C ALA A 153 -4.01 -2.90 3.43
N HIS A 154 -4.86 -3.49 4.28
CA HIS A 154 -6.11 -4.12 3.86
C HIS A 154 -7.20 -3.07 3.68
N CYS A 155 -7.80 -2.99 2.48
CA CYS A 155 -8.80 -1.97 2.11
C CYS A 155 -10.11 -2.62 1.63
N PRO A 156 -10.87 -3.31 2.50
CA PRO A 156 -11.99 -4.16 2.08
C PRO A 156 -13.13 -3.39 1.41
N SER A 157 -13.48 -2.19 1.86
CA SER A 157 -14.54 -1.39 1.24
C SER A 157 -14.19 -1.01 -0.19
N SER A 158 -12.94 -0.60 -0.44
CA SER A 158 -12.45 -0.30 -1.77
C SER A 158 -12.48 -1.53 -2.68
N ASN A 159 -11.94 -2.66 -2.22
CA ASN A 159 -11.89 -3.89 -3.01
C ASN A 159 -13.29 -4.38 -3.41
N MET A 160 -14.28 -4.25 -2.52
CA MET A 160 -15.66 -4.60 -2.83
C MET A 160 -16.33 -3.61 -3.78
N LYS A 161 -16.15 -2.30 -3.55
CA LYS A 161 -16.74 -1.26 -4.41
C LYS A 161 -16.19 -1.30 -5.83
N LEU A 162 -14.89 -1.48 -5.98
CA LEU A 162 -14.21 -1.56 -7.27
C LEU A 162 -14.35 -2.93 -7.94
N ALA A 163 -15.06 -3.86 -7.28
CA ALA A 163 -15.29 -5.21 -7.78
C ALA A 163 -13.99 -5.93 -8.18
N CYS A 164 -12.94 -5.82 -7.33
CA CYS A 164 -11.65 -6.47 -7.55
C CYS A 164 -11.74 -8.00 -7.57
N GLY A 165 -12.91 -8.55 -7.28
CA GLY A 165 -13.26 -9.96 -7.38
C GLY A 165 -12.82 -10.82 -6.20
N GLY A 166 -12.25 -10.21 -5.16
CA GLY A 166 -11.84 -10.85 -3.92
C GLY A 166 -11.39 -9.84 -2.89
N THR A 167 -11.15 -10.33 -1.68
CA THR A 167 -10.53 -9.58 -0.58
C THR A 167 -9.35 -10.36 -0.03
N ALA A 168 -8.38 -9.67 0.56
CA ALA A 168 -7.24 -10.34 1.20
C ALA A 168 -7.71 -11.29 2.30
N SER A 169 -7.25 -12.54 2.28
CA SER A 169 -7.55 -13.54 3.32
C SER A 169 -6.75 -13.26 4.58
N LEU A 170 -7.28 -12.49 5.52
CA LEU A 170 -6.58 -12.11 6.75
C LEU A 170 -6.15 -13.29 7.61
N PRO A 171 -6.93 -14.38 7.75
CA PRO A 171 -6.45 -15.58 8.44
C PRO A 171 -5.18 -16.16 7.80
N ALA A 172 -5.08 -16.18 6.46
CA ALA A 172 -3.90 -16.70 5.77
C ALA A 172 -2.68 -15.77 5.93
N TYR A 173 -2.87 -14.46 5.87
CA TYR A 173 -1.81 -13.48 6.14
C TYR A 173 -1.28 -13.59 7.56
N LYS A 174 -2.18 -13.75 8.54
CA LYS A 174 -1.82 -13.98 9.95
C LYS A 174 -1.04 -15.28 10.14
N GLU A 175 -1.50 -16.37 9.53
CA GLU A 175 -0.79 -17.66 9.52
C GLU A 175 0.62 -17.55 8.95
N ALA A 176 0.79 -16.76 7.89
CA ALA A 176 2.09 -16.50 7.26
C ALA A 176 2.99 -15.55 8.08
N GLY A 177 2.45 -14.84 9.08
CA GLY A 177 3.20 -13.89 9.91
C GLY A 177 3.37 -12.50 9.27
N VAL A 178 2.52 -12.13 8.30
CA VAL A 178 2.52 -10.80 7.70
C VAL A 178 1.86 -9.80 8.65
N GLU A 179 2.49 -8.65 8.83
CA GLU A 179 1.89 -7.52 9.53
C GLU A 179 0.76 -6.92 8.68
N VAL A 180 -0.44 -6.84 9.26
CA VAL A 180 -1.62 -6.31 8.56
C VAL A 180 -2.13 -5.06 9.27
N ARG A 181 -2.36 -4.01 8.49
CA ARG A 181 -3.01 -2.76 8.89
C ARG A 181 -4.29 -2.58 8.11
N LEU A 182 -5.20 -1.78 8.65
CA LEU A 182 -6.45 -1.44 7.99
C LEU A 182 -6.34 -0.07 7.33
N GLY A 183 -6.80 0.03 6.08
CA GLY A 183 -6.87 1.27 5.32
C GLY A 183 -8.24 1.48 4.70
N THR A 184 -8.69 2.71 4.61
CA THR A 184 -9.95 3.06 3.96
C THR A 184 -9.84 3.15 2.44
N ASP A 185 -8.61 3.34 1.94
CA ASP A 185 -8.37 3.85 0.60
C ASP A 185 -9.00 5.24 0.39
N GLY A 186 -8.87 5.84 -0.77
CA GLY A 186 -9.40 7.16 -1.07
C GLY A 186 -10.94 7.21 -1.07
N PRO A 187 -11.55 8.40 -0.86
CA PRO A 187 -13.01 8.55 -0.86
C PRO A 187 -13.67 8.12 -2.18
N ALA A 188 -12.97 8.31 -3.30
CA ALA A 188 -13.46 7.88 -4.62
C ALA A 188 -13.50 6.35 -4.72
N SER A 189 -12.51 5.66 -4.17
CA SER A 189 -12.39 4.19 -4.21
C SER A 189 -13.30 3.52 -3.20
N SER A 190 -13.34 3.98 -1.95
CA SER A 190 -14.16 3.36 -0.89
C SER A 190 -15.64 3.77 -0.93
N GLY A 191 -15.96 4.90 -1.57
CA GLY A 191 -17.33 5.40 -1.71
C GLY A 191 -17.98 5.89 -0.41
N SER A 192 -17.21 6.09 0.63
CA SER A 192 -17.67 6.60 1.91
C SER A 192 -16.64 7.54 2.52
N GLY A 193 -17.00 8.21 3.59
CA GLY A 193 -16.03 8.98 4.36
C GLY A 193 -14.88 8.08 4.86
N LEU A 194 -13.75 8.69 5.18
CA LEU A 194 -12.55 8.01 5.69
C LEU A 194 -12.78 7.53 7.14
N ASP A 195 -13.75 6.62 7.32
CA ASP A 195 -14.23 6.14 8.62
C ASP A 195 -13.61 4.78 8.95
N MET A 196 -12.57 4.78 9.75
CA MET A 196 -11.86 3.58 10.19
C MET A 196 -12.70 2.64 11.06
N ALA A 197 -13.69 3.14 11.80
CA ALA A 197 -14.57 2.28 12.60
C ALA A 197 -15.52 1.49 11.69
N LYS A 198 -16.04 2.15 10.65
CA LYS A 198 -16.84 1.49 9.60
C LYS A 198 -15.99 0.47 8.86
N GLU A 199 -14.77 0.81 8.49
CA GLU A 199 -13.85 -0.08 7.77
C GLU A 199 -13.50 -1.33 8.59
N ALA A 200 -13.23 -1.17 9.90
CA ALA A 200 -13.01 -2.29 10.81
C ALA A 200 -14.22 -3.24 10.88
N ARG A 201 -15.43 -2.69 10.89
CA ARG A 201 -16.66 -3.49 10.83
C ARG A 201 -16.78 -4.25 9.51
N VAL A 202 -16.51 -3.58 8.39
CA VAL A 202 -16.55 -4.20 7.05
C VAL A 202 -15.52 -5.32 6.96
N ALA A 203 -14.30 -5.11 7.43
CA ALA A 203 -13.27 -6.14 7.49
C ALA A 203 -13.75 -7.38 8.24
N CYS A 204 -14.34 -7.22 9.44
CA CYS A 204 -14.89 -8.36 10.18
C CYS A 204 -15.98 -9.10 9.40
N LEU A 205 -16.89 -8.38 8.77
CA LEU A 205 -18.02 -9.01 8.06
C LEU A 205 -17.57 -9.78 6.83
N VAL A 206 -16.68 -9.19 6.02
CA VAL A 206 -16.20 -9.84 4.80
C VAL A 206 -15.36 -11.07 5.11
N GLN A 207 -14.46 -11.00 6.10
CA GLN A 207 -13.67 -12.17 6.48
C GLN A 207 -14.52 -13.33 6.98
N ARG A 208 -15.54 -13.06 7.83
CA ARG A 208 -16.48 -14.08 8.31
C ARG A 208 -17.30 -14.70 7.18
N HIS A 209 -17.74 -13.87 6.24
CA HIS A 209 -18.49 -14.34 5.09
C HIS A 209 -17.64 -15.22 4.18
N ASP A 210 -16.45 -14.77 3.81
CA ASP A 210 -15.57 -15.46 2.85
C ASP A 210 -15.01 -16.77 3.41
N HIS A 211 -14.77 -16.83 4.73
CA HIS A 211 -14.23 -18.03 5.40
C HIS A 211 -15.27 -18.94 6.03
N TRP A 212 -16.57 -18.55 6.00
CA TRP A 212 -17.67 -19.29 6.65
C TRP A 212 -17.38 -19.56 8.13
N ASP A 213 -16.68 -18.64 8.78
CA ASP A 213 -16.22 -18.73 10.16
C ASP A 213 -16.46 -17.41 10.90
N ALA A 214 -17.31 -17.46 11.93
CA ALA A 214 -17.63 -16.29 12.74
C ALA A 214 -16.41 -15.76 13.53
N SER A 215 -15.34 -16.53 13.65
CA SER A 215 -14.10 -16.19 14.35
C SER A 215 -12.96 -15.78 13.41
N ALA A 216 -13.16 -15.77 12.09
CA ALA A 216 -12.12 -15.47 11.09
C ALA A 216 -11.40 -14.13 11.33
N LEU A 217 -12.14 -13.13 11.82
CA LEU A 217 -11.58 -11.87 12.31
C LEU A 217 -12.41 -11.36 13.50
N LEU A 218 -11.78 -11.19 14.65
CA LEU A 218 -12.42 -10.67 15.85
C LEU A 218 -12.39 -9.13 15.84
N ALA A 219 -13.40 -8.51 16.46
CA ALA A 219 -13.49 -7.05 16.56
C ALA A 219 -12.24 -6.41 17.20
N LYS A 220 -11.66 -7.07 18.24
CA LYS A 220 -10.43 -6.61 18.89
C LYS A 220 -9.22 -6.61 17.93
N GLU A 221 -9.15 -7.58 17.01
CA GLU A 221 -8.08 -7.67 16.03
C GLU A 221 -8.24 -6.58 14.97
N ALA A 222 -9.46 -6.39 14.44
CA ALA A 222 -9.76 -5.31 13.50
C ALA A 222 -9.49 -3.92 14.13
N PHE A 223 -9.80 -3.73 15.41
CA PHE A 223 -9.48 -2.51 16.14
C PHE A 223 -7.97 -2.30 16.29
N ALA A 224 -7.22 -3.35 16.60
CA ALA A 224 -5.76 -3.29 16.65
C ALA A 224 -5.15 -2.91 15.29
N MET A 225 -5.62 -3.50 14.20
CA MET A 225 -5.19 -3.16 12.84
C MET A 225 -5.47 -1.69 12.47
N ALA A 226 -6.53 -1.11 13.04
CA ALA A 226 -6.91 0.29 12.81
C ALA A 226 -6.17 1.30 13.71
N THR A 227 -5.50 0.86 14.77
CA THR A 227 -4.99 1.75 15.82
C THR A 227 -3.53 1.54 16.19
N THR A 228 -3.12 0.34 16.60
CA THR A 228 -1.79 0.09 17.18
C THR A 228 -0.66 0.06 16.17
N GLY A 229 -0.97 -0.07 14.91
CA GLY A 229 0.01 -0.15 13.85
C GLY A 229 0.44 1.16 13.22
N SER A 230 -0.09 2.25 13.70
CA SER A 230 0.25 3.59 13.21
C SER A 230 1.13 4.38 14.20
N GLN A 231 1.81 3.66 15.10
CA GLN A 231 2.74 4.27 16.07
C GLN A 231 4.15 4.26 15.53
#